data_7c72fc54d6c6386303d6a9971d44220b
#
_entry.id   7c72fc54d6c6386303d6a9971d44220b
#
_cell.length_a   1.000
_cell.length_b   1.000
_cell.length_c   1.000
_cell.angle_alpha   90.00
_cell.angle_beta   90.00
_cell.angle_gamma   90.00
#
_symmetry.space_group_name_H-M   'P 1'
#
loop_
_entity.id
_entity.type
_entity.pdbx_description
1 polymer ?
#
loop_
_entity_poly.entity_id
_entity_poly.type
_entity_poly.pdbx_seq_one_letter_code
_entity_poly.pdbx_strand_id
1 'polypeptide(L)'
;MDYYEQFGITRMSGDEVRTVYGEAGQWLMIVFHLFSGVDAVLYNQFARFERAPGELQLDDTRYYCISYYTMGLVEADLGNHRRREAMPGIIDVLRDHPVSAQTAVRAESVHGYNVILFPEQIQRELSEMLVRNFDVSLADTMALLDEAAIAASFIPNERLLHIAGELGDYLKDEAIGMVRLKVLEFFHAITTGGLKFISSTKHCSPTHIEKTMRIHERMLADLSRRETIAELCRDEGLSETTFKDCFKALYQRTPGDFLRTARMNQAAILLADSKRSIAEISQMMGYDNPSNFTRTFKGVYGMLPKVYREKCLK
;
A
#
# COMPACT_ATOMS: atom_id res chain seq x y z
N MET A 1 15.01 20.49 6.78
CA MET A 1 13.64 20.46 6.21
C MET A 1 12.94 19.27 6.86
N ASP A 2 11.76 19.46 7.45
CA ASP A 2 11.00 18.37 8.07
C ASP A 2 10.68 17.31 6.99
N TYR A 3 10.73 16.01 7.33
CA TYR A 3 10.43 14.91 6.40
C TYR A 3 9.13 15.15 5.60
N TYR A 4 8.15 15.79 6.21
CA TYR A 4 6.85 16.07 5.59
C TYR A 4 6.83 17.35 4.74
N GLU A 5 7.71 18.32 4.96
CA GLU A 5 7.76 19.57 4.19
C GLU A 5 8.15 19.33 2.71
N GLN A 6 8.88 18.27 2.43
CA GLN A 6 9.25 17.89 1.07
C GLN A 6 8.09 17.42 0.19
N PHE A 7 6.93 17.12 0.78
CA PHE A 7 5.73 16.75 0.03
C PHE A 7 4.87 17.96 -0.39
N GLY A 8 5.37 19.20 -0.27
CA GLY A 8 4.67 20.41 -0.67
C GLY A 8 3.57 20.84 0.29
N ILE A 9 3.77 20.62 1.57
CA ILE A 9 2.75 20.60 2.60
C ILE A 9 2.55 21.97 3.25
N THR A 10 1.35 22.50 3.17
CA THR A 10 0.94 23.65 3.97
C THR A 10 0.48 23.18 5.35
N ARG A 11 1.19 23.60 6.39
CA ARG A 11 0.97 23.23 7.80
C ARG A 11 -0.40 23.71 8.28
N MET A 12 -1.23 22.82 8.83
CA MET A 12 -2.35 23.20 9.71
C MET A 12 -2.14 22.59 11.11
N SER A 13 -2.50 23.38 12.13
CA SER A 13 -2.02 23.36 13.49
C SER A 13 -2.40 22.18 14.37
N GLY A 14 -1.45 21.68 15.13
CA GLY A 14 -1.55 20.81 16.29
C GLY A 14 -0.22 20.11 16.51
N ASP A 15 0.25 19.98 17.76
CA ASP A 15 1.54 19.36 18.03
C ASP A 15 1.52 17.84 17.85
N GLU A 16 0.35 17.20 17.92
CA GLU A 16 0.19 15.75 17.84
C GLU A 16 -0.40 15.25 16.52
N VAL A 17 -1.27 16.03 15.86
CA VAL A 17 -1.92 15.67 14.60
C VAL A 17 -1.77 16.81 13.61
N ARG A 18 -1.26 16.50 12.43
CA ARG A 18 -1.10 17.47 11.33
C ARG A 18 -1.81 16.96 10.09
N THR A 19 -2.66 17.79 9.53
CA THR A 19 -3.31 17.52 8.25
C THR A 19 -2.54 18.18 7.13
N VAL A 20 -2.35 17.43 6.06
CA VAL A 20 -1.56 17.83 4.93
C VAL A 20 -2.35 17.66 3.66
N TYR A 21 -2.48 18.74 2.90
CA TYR A 21 -3.18 18.75 1.62
C TYR A 21 -2.17 18.88 0.48
N GLY A 22 -2.34 18.08 -0.57
CA GLY A 22 -1.62 18.28 -1.82
C GLY A 22 -2.18 19.45 -2.63
N GLU A 23 -1.42 19.90 -3.62
CA GLU A 23 -1.87 20.93 -4.56
C GLU A 23 -3.23 20.50 -5.17
N ALA A 24 -4.16 21.45 -5.25
CA ALA A 24 -5.52 21.26 -5.76
C ALA A 24 -6.42 20.25 -5.00
N GLY A 25 -6.08 19.86 -3.75
CA GLY A 25 -6.91 18.95 -2.94
C GLY A 25 -6.96 17.51 -3.46
N GLN A 26 -6.02 17.11 -4.29
CA GLN A 26 -5.99 15.79 -4.91
C GLN A 26 -5.65 14.67 -3.94
N TRP A 27 -5.00 14.97 -2.83
CA TRP A 27 -4.64 14.01 -1.80
C TRP A 27 -4.65 14.65 -0.41
N LEU A 28 -4.95 13.82 0.57
CA LEU A 28 -4.97 14.17 1.98
C LEU A 28 -4.08 13.20 2.73
N MET A 29 -3.17 13.72 3.55
CA MET A 29 -2.45 12.95 4.56
C MET A 29 -2.77 13.53 5.93
N ILE A 30 -2.99 12.67 6.92
CA ILE A 30 -3.06 13.05 8.32
C ILE A 30 -1.88 12.40 9.02
N VAL A 31 -0.99 13.23 9.54
CA VAL A 31 0.21 12.79 10.25
C VAL A 31 -0.06 12.82 11.74
N PHE A 32 0.14 11.70 12.40
CA PHE A 32 0.02 11.52 13.85
C PHE A 32 1.42 11.36 14.45
N HIS A 33 1.87 12.31 15.23
CA HIS A 33 3.10 12.19 16.02
C HIS A 33 2.81 11.38 17.28
N LEU A 34 3.17 10.10 17.28
CA LEU A 34 2.79 9.17 18.33
C LEU A 34 3.76 9.18 19.51
N PHE A 35 5.04 9.06 19.18
CA PHE A 35 6.16 9.08 20.11
C PHE A 35 7.35 9.77 19.46
N SER A 36 8.38 10.11 20.24
CA SER A 36 9.63 10.64 19.65
C SER A 36 10.20 9.64 18.63
N GLY A 37 10.28 10.05 17.38
CA GLY A 37 10.75 9.23 16.27
C GLY A 37 9.77 8.15 15.79
N VAL A 38 8.49 8.20 16.18
CA VAL A 38 7.46 7.27 15.72
C VAL A 38 6.22 8.04 15.27
N ASP A 39 5.94 8.00 13.97
CA ASP A 39 4.78 8.63 13.38
C ASP A 39 3.86 7.61 12.71
N ALA A 40 2.57 7.92 12.63
CA ALA A 40 1.65 7.25 11.73
C ALA A 40 1.09 8.26 10.72
N VAL A 41 0.90 7.84 9.48
CA VAL A 41 0.40 8.69 8.40
C VAL A 41 -0.76 8.01 7.73
N LEU A 42 -1.95 8.58 7.87
CA LEU A 42 -3.15 8.13 7.17
C LEU A 42 -3.21 8.78 5.78
N TYR A 43 -3.43 7.96 4.76
CA TYR A 43 -3.62 8.43 3.39
C TYR A 43 -5.06 8.26 2.96
N ASN A 44 -5.59 9.34 2.38
CA ASN A 44 -6.87 9.34 1.71
C ASN A 44 -6.70 10.08 0.38
N GLN A 45 -6.37 9.33 -0.67
CA GLN A 45 -6.09 9.87 -1.99
C GLN A 45 -7.10 9.35 -3.01
N PHE A 46 -7.86 10.26 -3.61
CA PHE A 46 -8.91 9.93 -4.58
C PHE A 46 -8.48 10.12 -6.04
N ALA A 47 -7.37 10.84 -6.28
CA ALA A 47 -6.90 11.13 -7.62
C ALA A 47 -5.63 10.35 -7.96
N ARG A 48 -5.35 10.25 -9.26
CA ARG A 48 -4.07 9.72 -9.73
C ARG A 48 -2.94 10.67 -9.36
N PHE A 49 -1.93 10.15 -8.73
CA PHE A 49 -0.70 10.85 -8.41
C PHE A 49 0.45 10.20 -9.22
N GLU A 50 1.18 11.02 -9.94
CA GLU A 50 2.41 10.62 -10.62
C GLU A 50 3.52 11.57 -10.20
N ARG A 51 4.64 11.01 -9.83
CA ARG A 51 5.86 11.74 -9.51
C ARG A 51 6.98 11.26 -10.43
N ALA A 52 7.64 12.21 -11.08
CA ALA A 52 8.80 11.94 -11.89
C ALA A 52 10.06 11.66 -11.04
N PRO A 53 11.04 10.93 -11.57
CA PRO A 53 12.35 10.80 -10.92
C PRO A 53 12.98 12.17 -10.68
N GLY A 54 13.57 12.37 -9.50
CA GLY A 54 14.30 13.59 -9.15
C GLY A 54 13.50 14.70 -8.47
N GLU A 55 12.18 14.56 -8.33
CA GLU A 55 11.34 15.57 -7.67
C GLU A 55 11.36 15.48 -6.12
N LEU A 56 11.91 14.42 -5.54
CA LEU A 56 12.15 14.29 -4.11
C LEU A 56 13.64 14.46 -3.80
N GLN A 57 13.97 15.53 -3.11
CA GLN A 57 15.22 15.64 -2.38
C GLN A 57 14.93 15.26 -0.93
N LEU A 58 15.05 13.97 -0.60
CA LEU A 58 15.11 13.55 0.78
C LEU A 58 16.47 13.97 1.33
N ASP A 59 16.49 14.61 2.48
CA ASP A 59 17.71 14.75 3.25
C ASP A 59 18.20 13.33 3.68
N ASP A 60 19.41 13.22 4.19
CA ASP A 60 20.04 11.95 4.59
C ASP A 60 19.35 11.30 5.83
N THR A 61 18.10 11.65 6.15
CA THR A 61 17.39 11.14 7.32
C THR A 61 17.04 9.67 7.12
N ARG A 62 17.63 8.83 7.94
CA ARG A 62 17.34 7.41 7.99
C ARG A 62 15.93 7.16 8.54
N TYR A 63 15.15 6.29 7.87
CA TYR A 63 13.82 5.92 8.33
C TYR A 63 13.43 4.50 7.91
N TYR A 64 12.45 3.94 8.63
CA TYR A 64 11.70 2.75 8.23
C TYR A 64 10.25 3.13 8.01
N CYS A 65 9.71 2.81 6.87
CA CYS A 65 8.32 3.04 6.52
C CYS A 65 7.62 1.69 6.36
N ILE A 66 6.66 1.41 7.25
CA ILE A 66 5.84 0.21 7.23
C ILE A 66 4.47 0.63 6.71
N SER A 67 4.09 0.16 5.54
CA SER A 67 2.88 0.57 4.83
C SER A 67 1.83 -0.54 4.85
N TYR A 68 0.59 -0.16 5.12
CA TYR A 68 -0.57 -1.02 4.99
C TYR A 68 -1.66 -0.32 4.19
N TYR A 69 -2.06 -0.92 3.08
CA TYR A 69 -3.07 -0.36 2.19
C TYR A 69 -4.32 -1.22 2.22
N THR A 70 -5.47 -0.55 2.28
CA THR A 70 -6.79 -1.20 2.22
C THR A 70 -7.39 -1.12 0.83
N MET A 71 -6.97 -0.13 0.03
CA MET A 71 -7.45 0.10 -1.33
C MET A 71 -6.41 0.84 -2.15
N GLY A 72 -6.49 0.70 -3.48
CA GLY A 72 -5.68 1.44 -4.44
C GLY A 72 -4.44 0.68 -4.88
N LEU A 73 -3.68 1.35 -5.72
CA LEU A 73 -2.45 0.86 -6.31
C LEU A 73 -1.34 1.87 -6.08
N VAL A 74 -0.23 1.44 -5.53
CA VAL A 74 1.01 2.22 -5.47
C VAL A 74 2.09 1.47 -6.21
N GLU A 75 2.58 2.05 -7.29
CA GLU A 75 3.73 1.57 -8.03
C GLU A 75 4.93 2.44 -7.70
N ALA A 76 6.02 1.87 -7.26
CA ALA A 76 7.29 2.55 -7.07
C ALA A 76 8.36 1.89 -7.96
N ASP A 77 8.98 2.68 -8.83
CA ASP A 77 10.17 2.27 -9.55
C ASP A 77 11.39 2.66 -8.72
N LEU A 78 12.01 1.68 -8.10
CA LEU A 78 13.17 1.85 -7.22
C LEU A 78 14.50 1.89 -7.98
N GLY A 79 14.47 2.06 -9.31
CA GLY A 79 15.63 1.93 -10.17
C GLY A 79 16.03 0.45 -10.39
N ASN A 80 16.92 0.22 -11.37
CA ASN A 80 17.39 -1.13 -11.73
C ASN A 80 16.26 -2.13 -12.04
N HIS A 81 15.16 -1.69 -12.65
CA HIS A 81 13.98 -2.51 -13.00
C HIS A 81 13.26 -3.14 -11.79
N ARG A 82 13.37 -2.55 -10.63
CA ARG A 82 12.62 -2.96 -9.43
C ARG A 82 11.35 -2.13 -9.32
N ARG A 83 10.32 -2.52 -10.02
CA ARG A 83 8.97 -2.01 -9.78
C ARG A 83 8.35 -2.73 -8.61
N ARG A 84 7.64 -1.99 -7.80
CA ARG A 84 6.93 -2.51 -6.64
C ARG A 84 5.51 -1.98 -6.64
N GLU A 85 4.57 -2.88 -6.47
CA GLU A 85 3.18 -2.57 -6.19
C GLU A 85 2.89 -2.79 -4.71
N ALA A 86 2.43 -1.73 -4.05
CA ALA A 86 1.80 -1.86 -2.76
C ALA A 86 0.36 -2.32 -2.94
N MET A 87 -0.04 -3.38 -2.25
CA MET A 87 -1.32 -4.06 -2.47
C MET A 87 -2.14 -4.18 -1.19
N PRO A 88 -3.48 -4.09 -1.28
CA PRO A 88 -4.33 -4.28 -0.12
C PRO A 88 -4.10 -5.63 0.59
N GLY A 89 -4.03 -5.58 1.92
CA GLY A 89 -3.84 -6.76 2.77
C GLY A 89 -2.40 -7.30 2.82
N ILE A 90 -1.44 -6.54 2.30
CA ILE A 90 0.00 -6.82 2.41
C ILE A 90 0.65 -5.71 3.22
N ILE A 91 1.66 -6.07 4.00
CA ILE A 91 2.50 -5.11 4.70
C ILE A 91 3.76 -4.90 3.89
N ASP A 92 3.96 -3.67 3.45
CA ASP A 92 5.14 -3.25 2.74
C ASP A 92 6.11 -2.52 3.65
N VAL A 93 7.37 -2.82 3.52
CA VAL A 93 8.43 -2.15 4.26
C VAL A 93 9.40 -1.51 3.28
N LEU A 94 9.62 -0.23 3.47
CA LEU A 94 10.67 0.54 2.81
C LEU A 94 11.63 1.03 3.89
N ARG A 95 12.91 0.76 3.71
CA ARG A 95 13.93 1.16 4.66
C ARG A 95 15.01 1.99 3.98
N ASP A 96 15.54 2.94 4.76
CA ASP A 96 16.84 3.57 4.55
C ASP A 96 17.07 4.05 3.11
N HIS A 97 16.08 4.73 2.54
CA HIS A 97 16.24 5.26 1.22
C HIS A 97 15.99 6.77 1.20
N PRO A 98 16.99 7.58 0.91
CA PRO A 98 16.68 8.69 0.06
C PRO A 98 16.11 8.04 -1.21
N VAL A 99 14.81 8.24 -1.44
CA VAL A 99 14.20 7.87 -2.72
C VAL A 99 15.14 8.43 -3.75
N SER A 100 15.95 7.58 -4.38
CA SER A 100 17.02 8.05 -5.25
C SER A 100 16.37 8.98 -6.28
N ALA A 101 17.12 9.94 -6.77
CA ALA A 101 16.70 10.83 -7.85
C ALA A 101 16.11 10.08 -9.07
N GLN A 102 16.06 8.76 -9.04
CA GLN A 102 15.57 7.85 -10.07
C GLN A 102 14.26 7.13 -9.70
N THR A 103 13.67 7.38 -8.52
CA THR A 103 12.41 6.70 -8.15
C THR A 103 11.21 7.44 -8.71
N ALA A 104 10.47 6.80 -9.60
CA ALA A 104 9.15 7.24 -10.00
C ALA A 104 8.10 6.59 -9.08
N VAL A 105 7.13 7.35 -8.62
CA VAL A 105 5.99 6.84 -7.85
C VAL A 105 4.71 7.15 -8.60
N ARG A 106 3.89 6.14 -8.80
CA ARG A 106 2.53 6.27 -9.31
C ARG A 106 1.57 5.71 -8.27
N ALA A 107 0.58 6.49 -7.90
CA ALA A 107 -0.46 6.06 -6.97
C ALA A 107 -1.84 6.40 -7.54
N GLU A 108 -2.79 5.50 -7.37
CA GLU A 108 -4.16 5.70 -7.86
C GLU A 108 -5.14 5.23 -6.78
N SER A 109 -5.98 6.17 -6.33
CA SER A 109 -7.05 5.93 -5.34
C SER A 109 -6.59 5.16 -4.10
N VAL A 110 -5.52 5.63 -3.49
CA VAL A 110 -4.87 4.93 -2.37
C VAL A 110 -5.54 5.29 -1.06
N HIS A 111 -5.92 4.25 -0.32
CA HIS A 111 -6.38 4.34 1.06
C HIS A 111 -5.55 3.39 1.92
N GLY A 112 -5.02 3.90 2.99
CA GLY A 112 -4.18 3.14 3.89
C GLY A 112 -3.41 4.03 4.82
N TYR A 113 -2.39 3.48 5.44
CA TYR A 113 -1.53 4.25 6.33
C TYR A 113 -0.10 3.73 6.30
N ASN A 114 0.82 4.58 6.73
CA ASN A 114 2.19 4.20 7.05
C ASN A 114 2.44 4.35 8.55
N VAL A 115 3.27 3.47 9.11
CA VAL A 115 3.94 3.69 10.38
C VAL A 115 5.42 3.93 10.06
N ILE A 116 5.93 5.08 10.51
CA ILE A 116 7.28 5.53 10.18
C ILE A 116 8.12 5.60 11.46
N LEU A 117 9.31 5.00 11.40
CA LEU A 117 10.31 5.05 12.46
C LEU A 117 11.49 5.89 11.99
N PHE A 118 11.88 6.88 12.78
CA PHE A 118 13.08 7.70 12.62
C PHE A 118 14.09 7.33 13.72
N PRO A 119 15.04 6.41 13.48
CA PRO A 119 15.91 5.86 14.51
C PRO A 119 16.68 6.92 15.31
N GLU A 120 17.15 7.97 14.64
CA GLU A 120 17.92 9.05 15.25
C GLU A 120 17.08 9.95 16.17
N GLN A 121 15.75 9.92 16.05
CA GLN A 121 14.84 10.70 16.87
C GLN A 121 14.26 9.89 18.03
N ILE A 122 14.49 8.57 18.08
CA ILE A 122 14.00 7.69 19.14
C ILE A 122 14.85 7.90 20.39
N GLN A 123 14.23 8.46 21.45
CA GLN A 123 14.90 8.68 22.71
C GLN A 123 15.11 7.35 23.46
N ARG A 124 16.23 7.23 24.16
CA ARG A 124 16.58 6.03 24.93
C ARG A 124 15.55 5.73 26.02
N GLU A 125 15.08 6.75 26.73
CA GLU A 125 14.08 6.66 27.78
C GLU A 125 12.77 6.06 27.26
N LEU A 126 12.35 6.45 26.05
CA LEU A 126 11.21 5.86 25.37
C LEU A 126 11.43 4.37 25.13
N SER A 127 12.56 4.00 24.54
CA SER A 127 12.89 2.59 24.25
C SER A 127 12.89 1.73 25.52
N GLU A 128 13.50 2.19 26.59
CA GLU A 128 13.54 1.49 27.88
C GLU A 128 12.12 1.36 28.51
N MET A 129 11.30 2.39 28.40
CA MET A 129 9.92 2.39 28.88
C MET A 129 9.05 1.40 28.10
N LEU A 130 9.17 1.37 26.76
CA LEU A 130 8.41 0.46 25.91
C LEU A 130 8.75 -1.01 26.19
N VAL A 131 10.02 -1.34 26.34
CA VAL A 131 10.44 -2.71 26.70
C VAL A 131 9.92 -3.09 28.08
N ARG A 132 10.09 -2.22 29.07
CA ARG A 132 9.72 -2.53 30.47
C ARG A 132 8.22 -2.70 30.68
N ASN A 133 7.39 -1.87 30.04
CA ASN A 133 5.96 -1.80 30.34
C ASN A 133 5.07 -2.51 29.32
N PHE A 134 5.56 -2.71 28.09
CA PHE A 134 4.74 -3.22 26.97
C PHE A 134 5.38 -4.41 26.25
N ASP A 135 6.60 -4.81 26.64
CA ASP A 135 7.37 -5.86 25.93
C ASP A 135 7.54 -5.54 24.45
N VAL A 136 7.76 -4.25 24.12
CA VAL A 136 7.94 -3.75 22.76
C VAL A 136 9.36 -3.21 22.59
N SER A 137 10.14 -3.86 21.74
CA SER A 137 11.48 -3.43 21.37
C SER A 137 11.47 -2.82 19.94
N LEU A 138 11.65 -1.51 19.86
CA LEU A 138 11.82 -0.85 18.55
C LEU A 138 13.12 -1.27 17.88
N ALA A 139 14.18 -1.57 18.67
CA ALA A 139 15.43 -2.08 18.16
C ALA A 139 15.26 -3.45 17.49
N ASP A 140 14.51 -4.38 18.11
CA ASP A 140 14.22 -5.69 17.52
C ASP A 140 13.32 -5.57 16.29
N THR A 141 12.36 -4.63 16.31
CA THR A 141 11.55 -4.32 15.13
C THR A 141 12.44 -3.86 13.98
N MET A 142 13.33 -2.90 14.20
CA MET A 142 14.26 -2.40 13.18
C MET A 142 15.22 -3.51 12.72
N ALA A 143 15.78 -4.31 13.64
CA ALA A 143 16.64 -5.43 13.28
C ALA A 143 15.95 -6.46 12.39
N LEU A 144 14.68 -6.80 12.69
CA LEU A 144 13.87 -7.68 11.83
C LEU A 144 13.66 -7.06 10.43
N LEU A 145 13.40 -5.77 10.37
CA LEU A 145 13.24 -5.06 9.11
C LEU A 145 14.57 -4.95 8.34
N ASP A 146 15.69 -4.94 9.03
CA ASP A 146 17.03 -4.94 8.42
C ASP A 146 17.42 -6.25 7.76
N GLU A 147 16.82 -7.38 8.15
CA GLU A 147 16.99 -8.66 7.45
C GLU A 147 16.34 -8.64 6.05
N ALA A 148 15.42 -7.72 5.83
CA ALA A 148 14.78 -7.55 4.54
C ALA A 148 15.66 -6.79 3.54
N ALA A 149 15.38 -6.90 2.26
CA ALA A 149 15.91 -6.00 1.25
C ALA A 149 15.43 -4.55 1.53
N ILE A 150 16.07 -3.55 0.89
CA ILE A 150 15.71 -2.12 1.01
C ILE A 150 14.18 -1.89 0.89
N ALA A 151 13.52 -2.70 0.09
CA ALA A 151 12.07 -2.74 -0.01
C ALA A 151 11.61 -4.20 -0.01
N ALA A 152 10.68 -4.54 0.89
CA ALA A 152 10.17 -5.91 1.04
C ALA A 152 8.66 -5.90 1.30
N SER A 153 7.97 -6.94 0.81
CA SER A 153 6.56 -7.19 1.09
C SER A 153 6.42 -8.41 1.98
N PHE A 154 5.48 -8.35 2.90
CA PHE A 154 5.21 -9.39 3.86
C PHE A 154 3.74 -9.78 3.82
N ILE A 155 3.46 -11.08 3.95
CA ILE A 155 2.12 -11.56 4.21
C ILE A 155 1.93 -11.56 5.74
N PRO A 156 1.05 -10.70 6.27
CA PRO A 156 0.71 -10.74 7.68
C PRO A 156 -0.06 -12.02 8.01
N ASN A 157 0.14 -12.56 9.20
CA ASN A 157 -0.76 -13.59 9.71
C ASN A 157 -2.13 -12.95 10.06
N GLU A 158 -3.15 -13.80 10.35
CA GLU A 158 -4.51 -13.31 10.64
C GLU A 158 -4.56 -12.32 11.81
N ARG A 159 -3.76 -12.55 12.86
CA ARG A 159 -3.68 -11.64 14.01
C ARG A 159 -3.13 -10.27 13.61
N LEU A 160 -2.02 -10.24 12.90
CA LEU A 160 -1.40 -8.97 12.47
C LEU A 160 -2.29 -8.24 11.46
N LEU A 161 -2.98 -8.97 10.57
CA LEU A 161 -3.95 -8.40 9.64
C LEU A 161 -5.12 -7.73 10.39
N HIS A 162 -5.61 -8.37 11.45
CA HIS A 162 -6.67 -7.81 12.29
C HIS A 162 -6.20 -6.53 13.00
N ILE A 163 -5.02 -6.57 13.64
CA ILE A 163 -4.42 -5.40 14.30
C ILE A 163 -4.22 -4.25 13.31
N ALA A 164 -3.71 -4.55 12.10
CA ALA A 164 -3.54 -3.55 11.05
C ALA A 164 -4.86 -2.92 10.60
N GLY A 165 -5.93 -3.71 10.53
CA GLY A 165 -7.28 -3.19 10.23
C GLY A 165 -7.79 -2.25 11.31
N GLU A 166 -7.72 -2.65 12.59
CA GLU A 166 -8.15 -1.81 13.71
C GLU A 166 -7.33 -0.51 13.83
N LEU A 167 -6.00 -0.59 13.60
CA LEU A 167 -5.15 0.61 13.59
C LEU A 167 -5.62 1.60 12.51
N GLY A 168 -5.97 1.12 11.32
CA GLY A 168 -6.53 1.95 10.26
C GLY A 168 -7.86 2.60 10.63
N ASP A 169 -8.71 1.92 11.39
CA ASP A 169 -10.00 2.49 11.85
C ASP A 169 -9.79 3.56 12.93
N TYR A 170 -8.92 3.33 13.92
CA TYR A 170 -8.58 4.36 14.92
C TYR A 170 -7.88 5.58 14.33
N LEU A 171 -7.09 5.41 13.25
CA LEU A 171 -6.50 6.53 12.52
C LEU A 171 -7.57 7.39 11.82
N LYS A 172 -8.61 6.77 11.23
CA LYS A 172 -9.73 7.50 10.62
C LYS A 172 -10.57 8.26 11.65
N ASP A 173 -10.73 7.68 12.85
CA ASP A 173 -11.45 8.28 13.96
C ASP A 173 -10.61 9.33 14.73
N GLU A 174 -9.35 9.54 14.33
CA GLU A 174 -8.38 10.43 14.98
C GLU A 174 -8.22 10.15 16.50
N ALA A 175 -8.42 8.90 16.89
CA ALA A 175 -8.38 8.46 18.28
C ALA A 175 -6.93 8.22 18.74
N ILE A 176 -6.12 9.30 18.88
CA ILE A 176 -4.66 9.24 19.05
C ILE A 176 -4.19 8.32 20.19
N GLY A 177 -4.90 8.28 21.31
CA GLY A 177 -4.59 7.38 22.41
C GLY A 177 -4.70 5.91 22.01
N MET A 178 -5.74 5.55 21.25
CA MET A 178 -5.94 4.20 20.73
C MET A 178 -4.94 3.88 19.60
N VAL A 179 -4.62 4.86 18.77
CA VAL A 179 -3.59 4.73 17.73
C VAL A 179 -2.24 4.37 18.37
N ARG A 180 -1.84 5.05 19.44
CA ARG A 180 -0.61 4.75 20.21
C ARG A 180 -0.60 3.31 20.72
N LEU A 181 -1.67 2.86 21.35
CA LEU A 181 -1.78 1.49 21.86
C LEU A 181 -1.71 0.46 20.74
N LYS A 182 -2.42 0.70 19.62
CA LYS A 182 -2.44 -0.22 18.49
C LYS A 182 -1.12 -0.26 17.74
N VAL A 183 -0.38 0.83 17.64
CA VAL A 183 0.97 0.84 17.06
C VAL A 183 1.94 0.00 17.91
N LEU A 184 1.83 0.05 19.24
CA LEU A 184 2.64 -0.82 20.11
C LEU A 184 2.26 -2.30 19.94
N GLU A 185 0.97 -2.61 19.89
CA GLU A 185 0.50 -3.99 19.61
C GLU A 185 0.97 -4.47 18.22
N PHE A 186 0.96 -3.58 17.23
CA PHE A 186 1.44 -3.85 15.89
C PHE A 186 2.94 -4.19 15.86
N PHE A 187 3.78 -3.42 16.56
CA PHE A 187 5.22 -3.73 16.67
C PHE A 187 5.47 -5.03 17.43
N HIS A 188 4.75 -5.27 18.53
CA HIS A 188 4.84 -6.54 19.26
C HIS A 188 4.44 -7.72 18.37
N ALA A 189 3.38 -7.60 17.59
CA ALA A 189 2.95 -8.66 16.68
C ALA A 189 3.95 -8.91 15.55
N ILE A 190 4.61 -7.87 15.04
CA ILE A 190 5.69 -7.99 14.04
C ILE A 190 6.85 -8.81 14.59
N THR A 191 7.35 -8.46 15.77
CA THR A 191 8.53 -9.11 16.39
C THR A 191 8.24 -10.53 16.88
N THR A 192 6.99 -10.84 17.21
CA THR A 192 6.58 -12.18 17.67
C THR A 192 6.12 -13.13 16.55
N GLY A 193 6.53 -12.88 15.30
CA GLY A 193 6.33 -13.79 14.17
C GLY A 193 5.06 -13.52 13.35
N GLY A 194 4.54 -12.30 13.41
CA GLY A 194 3.39 -11.88 12.60
C GLY A 194 3.68 -11.75 11.11
N LEU A 195 4.94 -11.57 10.72
CA LEU A 195 5.37 -11.41 9.33
C LEU A 195 6.00 -12.69 8.78
N LYS A 196 5.58 -13.08 7.58
CA LYS A 196 6.30 -14.05 6.77
C LYS A 196 6.96 -13.33 5.61
N PHE A 197 8.27 -13.45 5.54
CA PHE A 197 9.07 -12.93 4.43
C PHE A 197 8.62 -13.58 3.12
N ILE A 198 8.31 -12.74 2.16
CA ILE A 198 8.07 -13.21 0.81
C ILE A 198 9.43 -13.23 0.13
N SER A 199 10.11 -14.38 0.19
CA SER A 199 11.39 -14.55 -0.49
C SER A 199 11.16 -14.42 -2.00
N SER A 200 11.57 -13.28 -2.56
CA SER A 200 11.44 -12.99 -3.97
C SER A 200 12.46 -13.77 -4.81
N THR A 201 12.02 -14.25 -5.95
CA THR A 201 12.80 -14.33 -7.21
C THR A 201 13.91 -15.36 -7.37
N LYS A 202 14.01 -16.43 -6.59
CA LYS A 202 15.01 -17.50 -6.90
C LYS A 202 14.79 -18.20 -8.25
N HIS A 203 13.67 -17.98 -8.93
CA HIS A 203 13.28 -18.72 -10.14
C HIS A 203 12.92 -17.88 -11.37
N CYS A 204 13.04 -16.56 -11.31
CA CYS A 204 12.72 -15.69 -12.45
C CYS A 204 13.99 -15.05 -13.03
N SER A 205 14.27 -15.31 -14.31
CA SER A 205 15.35 -14.60 -15.01
C SER A 205 14.97 -13.14 -15.24
N PRO A 206 15.93 -12.21 -15.42
CA PRO A 206 15.64 -10.81 -15.74
C PRO A 206 14.67 -10.67 -16.92
N THR A 207 14.86 -11.47 -17.97
CA THR A 207 13.97 -11.48 -19.16
C THR A 207 12.54 -11.92 -18.80
N HIS A 208 12.37 -12.90 -17.92
CA HIS A 208 11.04 -13.33 -17.46
C HIS A 208 10.37 -12.25 -16.61
N ILE A 209 11.14 -11.54 -15.80
CA ILE A 209 10.64 -10.39 -15.01
C ILE A 209 10.13 -9.30 -15.94
N GLU A 210 10.93 -8.86 -16.92
CA GLU A 210 10.54 -7.83 -17.89
C GLU A 210 9.27 -8.21 -18.67
N LYS A 211 9.19 -9.46 -19.16
CA LYS A 211 7.99 -9.97 -19.84
C LYS A 211 6.77 -9.98 -18.92
N THR A 212 6.95 -10.42 -17.69
CA THR A 212 5.88 -10.43 -16.67
C THR A 212 5.37 -9.03 -16.39
N MET A 213 6.28 -8.06 -16.30
CA MET A 213 5.92 -6.65 -16.09
C MET A 213 5.15 -6.07 -17.30
N ARG A 214 5.55 -6.37 -18.54
CA ARG A 214 4.79 -5.95 -19.73
C ARG A 214 3.39 -6.55 -19.77
N ILE A 215 3.24 -7.83 -19.40
CA ILE A 215 1.91 -8.46 -19.29
C ILE A 215 1.08 -7.75 -18.23
N HIS A 216 1.65 -7.47 -17.08
CA HIS A 216 1.01 -6.75 -16.00
C HIS A 216 0.54 -5.35 -16.45
N GLU A 217 1.39 -4.57 -17.11
CA GLU A 217 1.01 -3.26 -17.66
C GLU A 217 -0.17 -3.36 -18.65
N ARG A 218 -0.15 -4.39 -19.51
CA ARG A 218 -1.29 -4.65 -20.44
C ARG A 218 -2.58 -5.01 -19.68
N MET A 219 -2.48 -5.76 -18.59
CA MET A 219 -3.66 -6.10 -17.76
C MET A 219 -4.30 -4.86 -17.13
N LEU A 220 -3.50 -3.85 -16.78
CA LEU A 220 -3.98 -2.60 -16.17
C LEU A 220 -4.44 -1.56 -17.20
N ALA A 221 -3.85 -1.56 -18.40
CA ALA A 221 -4.15 -0.57 -19.45
C ALA A 221 -5.63 -0.56 -19.85
N ASP A 222 -6.29 -1.71 -19.78
CA ASP A 222 -7.72 -1.81 -20.08
C ASP A 222 -8.39 -2.94 -19.26
N LEU A 223 -8.96 -2.58 -18.13
CA LEU A 223 -9.64 -3.51 -17.23
C LEU A 223 -10.94 -4.10 -17.80
N SER A 224 -11.49 -3.53 -18.89
CA SER A 224 -12.64 -4.05 -19.60
C SER A 224 -12.31 -5.24 -20.51
N ARG A 225 -11.01 -5.36 -20.89
CA ARG A 225 -10.55 -6.41 -21.80
C ARG A 225 -10.80 -7.81 -21.26
N ARG A 226 -11.14 -8.70 -22.20
CA ARG A 226 -11.38 -10.12 -21.95
C ARG A 226 -10.20 -11.00 -22.36
N GLU A 227 -9.05 -10.40 -22.66
CA GLU A 227 -7.85 -11.18 -22.98
C GLU A 227 -7.54 -12.14 -21.84
N THR A 228 -7.35 -13.38 -22.19
CA THR A 228 -6.97 -14.42 -21.24
C THR A 228 -5.48 -14.31 -20.90
N ILE A 229 -5.09 -14.78 -19.73
CA ILE A 229 -3.69 -14.88 -19.33
C ILE A 229 -2.89 -15.67 -20.37
N ALA A 230 -3.49 -16.71 -20.97
CA ALA A 230 -2.87 -17.52 -22.01
C ALA A 230 -2.54 -16.71 -23.28
N GLU A 231 -3.43 -15.81 -23.70
CA GLU A 231 -3.20 -14.92 -24.85
C GLU A 231 -2.09 -13.93 -24.57
N LEU A 232 -2.14 -13.25 -23.41
CA LEU A 232 -1.11 -12.32 -22.98
C LEU A 232 0.28 -12.97 -22.91
N CYS A 233 0.34 -14.18 -22.35
CA CYS A 233 1.59 -14.95 -22.27
C CYS A 233 2.11 -15.36 -23.63
N ARG A 234 1.23 -15.76 -24.54
CA ARG A 234 1.60 -16.15 -25.90
C ARG A 234 2.20 -14.98 -26.67
N ASP A 235 1.60 -13.80 -26.57
CA ASP A 235 2.07 -12.59 -27.23
C ASP A 235 3.48 -12.16 -26.79
N GLU A 236 3.76 -12.35 -25.49
CA GLU A 236 5.07 -12.04 -24.91
C GLU A 236 6.06 -13.21 -25.01
N GLY A 237 5.66 -14.36 -25.57
CA GLY A 237 6.50 -15.55 -25.65
C GLY A 237 6.95 -16.03 -24.27
N LEU A 238 6.03 -16.09 -23.31
CA LEU A 238 6.24 -16.58 -21.95
C LEU A 238 5.26 -17.72 -21.66
N SER A 239 5.70 -18.80 -21.01
CA SER A 239 4.78 -19.86 -20.60
C SER A 239 3.88 -19.36 -19.48
N GLU A 240 2.61 -19.82 -19.44
CA GLU A 240 1.69 -19.45 -18.35
C GLU A 240 2.23 -19.86 -16.97
N THR A 241 2.90 -20.99 -16.86
CA THR A 241 3.49 -21.44 -15.60
C THR A 241 4.57 -20.48 -15.14
N THR A 242 5.54 -20.17 -16.00
CA THR A 242 6.61 -19.22 -15.71
C THR A 242 6.04 -17.85 -15.38
N PHE A 243 5.02 -17.38 -16.13
CA PHE A 243 4.35 -16.13 -15.85
C PHE A 243 3.69 -16.13 -14.44
N LYS A 244 2.89 -17.15 -14.12
CA LYS A 244 2.21 -17.26 -12.82
C LYS A 244 3.20 -17.30 -11.66
N ASP A 245 4.32 -18.01 -11.82
CA ASP A 245 5.37 -18.10 -10.81
C ASP A 245 6.09 -16.76 -10.65
N CYS A 246 6.50 -16.13 -11.76
CA CYS A 246 7.14 -14.82 -11.72
C CYS A 246 6.17 -13.73 -11.23
N PHE A 247 4.92 -13.75 -11.67
CA PHE A 247 3.89 -12.82 -11.22
C PHE A 247 3.65 -12.94 -9.72
N LYS A 248 3.52 -14.19 -9.23
CA LYS A 248 3.37 -14.43 -7.78
C LYS A 248 4.62 -14.03 -7.00
N ALA A 249 5.81 -14.22 -7.57
CA ALA A 249 7.06 -13.79 -6.94
C ALA A 249 7.20 -12.25 -6.88
N LEU A 250 6.72 -11.53 -7.93
CA LEU A 250 6.80 -10.07 -8.01
C LEU A 250 5.68 -9.38 -7.23
N TYR A 251 4.44 -9.88 -7.37
CA TYR A 251 3.23 -9.20 -6.92
C TYR A 251 2.50 -9.93 -5.79
N GLN A 252 3.03 -11.07 -5.32
CA GLN A 252 2.55 -11.87 -4.20
C GLN A 252 1.10 -12.37 -4.31
N ARG A 253 0.52 -12.28 -5.50
CA ARG A 253 -0.84 -12.71 -5.83
C ARG A 253 -0.85 -13.52 -7.11
N THR A 254 -1.94 -14.26 -7.30
CA THR A 254 -2.18 -14.81 -8.62
C THR A 254 -2.61 -13.70 -9.60
N PRO A 255 -2.27 -13.80 -10.90
CA PRO A 255 -2.71 -12.83 -11.90
C PRO A 255 -4.23 -12.63 -11.93
N GLY A 256 -4.99 -13.70 -11.69
CA GLY A 256 -6.46 -13.65 -11.64
C GLY A 256 -7.00 -12.88 -10.42
N ASP A 257 -6.41 -13.08 -9.24
CA ASP A 257 -6.76 -12.35 -8.03
C ASP A 257 -6.40 -10.87 -8.14
N PHE A 258 -5.24 -10.59 -8.73
CA PHE A 258 -4.78 -9.25 -9.02
C PHE A 258 -5.79 -8.50 -9.91
N LEU A 259 -6.08 -9.05 -11.09
CA LEU A 259 -7.00 -8.42 -12.04
C LEU A 259 -8.41 -8.24 -11.45
N ARG A 260 -8.88 -9.21 -10.66
CA ARG A 260 -10.16 -9.11 -9.96
C ARG A 260 -10.17 -7.93 -8.98
N THR A 261 -9.12 -7.77 -8.19
CA THR A 261 -8.99 -6.66 -7.24
C THR A 261 -8.88 -5.32 -7.96
N ALA A 262 -8.05 -5.21 -9.00
CA ALA A 262 -7.89 -4.00 -9.81
C ALA A 262 -9.23 -3.55 -10.42
N ARG A 263 -10.01 -4.48 -10.98
CA ARG A 263 -11.37 -4.20 -11.49
C ARG A 263 -12.31 -3.69 -10.40
N MET A 264 -12.27 -4.27 -9.20
CA MET A 264 -13.12 -3.83 -8.10
C MET A 264 -12.72 -2.46 -7.56
N ASN A 265 -11.42 -2.18 -7.52
CA ASN A 265 -10.92 -0.86 -7.13
C ASN A 265 -11.39 0.22 -8.12
N GLN A 266 -11.24 -0.02 -9.42
CA GLN A 266 -11.72 0.91 -10.43
C GLN A 266 -13.25 1.07 -10.38
N ALA A 267 -13.98 -0.01 -10.10
CA ALA A 267 -15.43 0.05 -9.91
C ALA A 267 -15.80 0.92 -8.70
N ALA A 268 -15.06 0.83 -7.60
CA ALA A 268 -15.30 1.64 -6.40
C ALA A 268 -15.13 3.15 -6.70
N ILE A 269 -14.12 3.54 -7.48
CA ILE A 269 -13.91 4.90 -7.94
C ILE A 269 -15.12 5.37 -8.76
N LEU A 270 -15.54 4.59 -9.76
CA LEU A 270 -16.68 4.92 -10.61
C LEU A 270 -18.00 4.98 -9.82
N LEU A 271 -18.15 4.18 -8.78
CA LEU A 271 -19.32 4.22 -7.89
C LEU A 271 -19.36 5.51 -7.07
N ALA A 272 -18.21 6.00 -6.63
CA ALA A 272 -18.09 7.22 -5.83
C ALA A 272 -18.25 8.50 -6.66
N ASP A 273 -17.72 8.53 -7.87
CA ASP A 273 -17.56 9.74 -8.70
C ASP A 273 -18.55 9.83 -9.87
N SER A 274 -19.36 8.82 -10.17
CA SER A 274 -20.23 8.86 -11.33
C SER A 274 -21.69 8.51 -11.07
N LYS A 275 -22.57 9.10 -11.89
CA LYS A 275 -24.01 8.76 -11.92
C LYS A 275 -24.32 7.49 -12.74
N ARG A 276 -23.29 6.78 -13.22
CA ARG A 276 -23.46 5.56 -14.02
C ARG A 276 -24.21 4.48 -13.24
N SER A 277 -25.01 3.70 -13.92
CA SER A 277 -25.67 2.55 -13.30
C SER A 277 -24.67 1.47 -12.89
N ILE A 278 -25.03 0.64 -11.92
CA ILE A 278 -24.21 -0.50 -11.51
C ILE A 278 -23.98 -1.46 -12.68
N ALA A 279 -24.96 -1.59 -13.59
CA ALA A 279 -24.86 -2.43 -14.78
C ALA A 279 -23.80 -1.89 -15.77
N GLU A 280 -23.78 -0.59 -16.02
CA GLU A 280 -22.75 0.06 -16.86
C GLU A 280 -21.36 -0.11 -16.27
N ILE A 281 -21.20 0.13 -14.97
CA ILE A 281 -19.91 -0.07 -14.28
C ILE A 281 -19.47 -1.54 -14.36
N SER A 282 -20.41 -2.48 -14.19
CA SER A 282 -20.14 -3.91 -14.34
C SER A 282 -19.58 -4.24 -15.72
N GLN A 283 -20.18 -3.70 -16.80
CA GLN A 283 -19.69 -3.89 -18.17
C GLN A 283 -18.33 -3.26 -18.39
N MET A 284 -18.10 -2.04 -17.89
CA MET A 284 -16.81 -1.36 -17.96
C MET A 284 -15.69 -2.15 -17.26
N MET A 285 -16.03 -2.93 -16.26
CA MET A 285 -15.09 -3.82 -15.54
C MET A 285 -14.98 -5.21 -16.18
N GLY A 286 -15.54 -5.43 -17.37
CA GLY A 286 -15.44 -6.68 -18.12
C GLY A 286 -16.32 -7.81 -17.57
N TYR A 287 -17.37 -7.51 -16.81
CA TYR A 287 -18.33 -8.49 -16.32
C TYR A 287 -19.57 -8.56 -17.24
N ASP A 288 -19.83 -9.74 -17.79
CA ASP A 288 -21.05 -9.97 -18.59
C ASP A 288 -22.33 -10.00 -17.73
N ASN A 289 -22.17 -10.41 -16.48
CA ASN A 289 -23.28 -10.58 -15.56
C ASN A 289 -23.13 -9.65 -14.35
N PRO A 290 -24.03 -8.65 -14.20
CA PRO A 290 -24.02 -7.74 -13.04
C PRO A 290 -24.15 -8.45 -11.68
N SER A 291 -24.74 -9.64 -11.63
CA SER A 291 -24.83 -10.42 -10.39
C SER A 291 -23.47 -10.96 -9.97
N ASN A 292 -22.63 -11.41 -10.93
CA ASN A 292 -21.27 -11.83 -10.65
C ASN A 292 -20.40 -10.66 -10.20
N PHE A 293 -20.53 -9.51 -10.85
CA PHE A 293 -19.91 -8.26 -10.42
C PHE A 293 -20.27 -7.91 -8.97
N THR A 294 -21.57 -7.86 -8.68
CA THR A 294 -22.07 -7.50 -7.34
C THR A 294 -21.57 -8.44 -6.26
N ARG A 295 -21.54 -9.75 -6.54
CA ARG A 295 -20.98 -10.76 -5.62
C ARG A 295 -19.48 -10.55 -5.40
N THR A 296 -18.72 -10.32 -6.46
CA THR A 296 -17.28 -10.08 -6.40
C THR A 296 -16.99 -8.79 -5.65
N PHE A 297 -17.71 -7.72 -5.93
CA PHE A 297 -17.55 -6.44 -5.24
C PHE A 297 -17.83 -6.57 -3.74
N LYS A 298 -18.91 -7.27 -3.37
CA LYS A 298 -19.20 -7.56 -1.96
C LYS A 298 -18.09 -8.39 -1.30
N GLY A 299 -17.50 -9.35 -2.03
CA GLY A 299 -16.37 -10.14 -1.52
C GLY A 299 -15.12 -9.31 -1.24
N VAL A 300 -14.87 -8.25 -2.01
CA VAL A 300 -13.70 -7.37 -1.84
C VAL A 300 -13.96 -6.28 -0.81
N TYR A 301 -15.13 -5.64 -0.85
CA TYR A 301 -15.46 -4.46 -0.02
C TYR A 301 -16.38 -4.74 1.18
N GLY A 302 -16.78 -5.99 1.40
CA GLY A 302 -17.68 -6.38 2.49
C GLY A 302 -19.12 -5.90 2.33
N MET A 303 -19.43 -5.07 1.32
CA MET A 303 -20.75 -4.47 1.10
C MET A 303 -21.16 -4.44 -0.37
N LEU A 304 -22.45 -4.28 -0.61
CA LEU A 304 -22.98 -4.20 -1.98
C LEU A 304 -22.59 -2.89 -2.66
N PRO A 305 -22.40 -2.86 -4.00
CA PRO A 305 -22.06 -1.65 -4.76
C PRO A 305 -23.00 -0.47 -4.50
N LYS A 306 -24.31 -0.74 -4.37
CA LYS A 306 -25.32 0.29 -4.06
C LYS A 306 -25.06 0.94 -2.70
N VAL A 307 -24.79 0.13 -1.67
CA VAL A 307 -24.52 0.61 -0.30
C VAL A 307 -23.21 1.39 -0.26
N TYR A 308 -22.19 0.94 -0.99
CA TYR A 308 -20.92 1.64 -1.13
C TYR A 308 -21.12 3.04 -1.70
N ARG A 309 -21.85 3.17 -2.82
CA ARG A 309 -22.20 4.46 -3.43
C ARG A 309 -22.91 5.40 -2.46
N GLU A 310 -23.92 4.90 -1.74
CA GLU A 310 -24.68 5.70 -0.77
C GLU A 310 -23.81 6.23 0.39
N LYS A 311 -22.76 5.49 0.76
CA LYS A 311 -21.80 5.92 1.78
C LYS A 311 -20.82 6.98 1.25
N CYS A 312 -20.41 6.90 -0.01
CA CYS A 312 -19.47 7.86 -0.61
C CYS A 312 -20.14 9.21 -0.95
N LEU A 313 -21.48 9.24 -1.08
CA LEU A 313 -22.24 10.46 -1.41
C LEU A 313 -22.73 11.22 -0.17
N LYS A 314 -22.45 10.72 1.04
CA LYS A 314 -22.71 11.40 2.31
C LYS A 314 -21.47 12.11 2.82
#